data_4940f6b486a7b4a47ffb08b77b68d519
#
_entry.id   4940f6b486a7b4a47ffb08b77b68d519
#
_cell.length_a   1.000
_cell.length_b   1.000
_cell.length_c   1.000
_cell.angle_alpha   90.00
_cell.angle_beta   90.00
_cell.angle_gamma   90.00
#
_symmetry.space_group_name_H-M   'P 1'
#
loop_
_entity.id
_entity.type
_entity.pdbx_description
1 polymer ?
#
loop_
_entity_poly.entity_id
_entity_poly.type
_entity_poly.pdbx_seq_one_letter_code
_entity_poly.pdbx_strand_id
1 'polypeptide(L)'
;DTQITEFRKLNEAALRNAERSEQLFEQQKQFIGNASHEIQTPLAICRNRLEMMMEDESLSETQLEELMKTHQTLEHITKLNKSLLLLSKIDNGQFTETVALELNELLKQYMDDYKEVYAYRDIQTEIVEDGIFCVQMNESLATILITNLLKNAFVHNIDGGHIRIEITPHSFTFRNSGVGQPLDEERIFERFYQGAKKEGSTGLGLAIVDSICRLQNIGLRYYFENGEHCFEISEK
;
A
#
# COMPACT_ATOMS: atom_id res chain seq x y z
N ASP A 1 -51.63 11.20 15.85
CA ASP A 1 -51.46 11.28 14.37
C ASP A 1 -50.22 12.12 13.96
N THR A 2 -49.92 13.25 14.64
CA THR A 2 -48.80 14.15 14.26
C THR A 2 -47.43 13.46 14.39
N GLN A 3 -47.18 12.75 15.48
CA GLN A 3 -45.90 12.04 15.73
C GLN A 3 -45.65 10.93 14.70
N ILE A 4 -46.64 10.18 14.31
CA ILE A 4 -46.54 9.13 13.28
C ILE A 4 -46.20 9.75 11.93
N THR A 5 -46.79 10.91 11.63
CA THR A 5 -46.53 11.63 10.37
C THR A 5 -45.11 12.22 10.34
N GLU A 6 -44.64 12.76 11.45
CA GLU A 6 -43.26 13.26 11.58
C GLU A 6 -42.22 12.11 11.49
N PHE A 7 -42.46 11.00 12.16
CA PHE A 7 -41.60 9.81 12.10
C PHE A 7 -41.54 9.27 10.66
N ARG A 8 -42.67 9.23 9.93
CA ARG A 8 -42.68 8.78 8.54
C ARG A 8 -41.89 9.73 7.62
N LYS A 9 -42.01 11.04 7.81
CA LYS A 9 -41.23 12.04 7.05
C LYS A 9 -39.76 11.93 7.34
N LEU A 10 -39.36 11.70 8.59
CA LEU A 10 -37.99 11.53 8.99
C LEU A 10 -37.39 10.26 8.36
N ASN A 11 -38.13 9.16 8.37
CA ASN A 11 -37.69 7.88 7.79
C ASN A 11 -37.58 7.99 6.24
N GLU A 12 -38.53 8.67 5.57
CA GLU A 12 -38.43 8.92 4.14
C GLU A 12 -37.27 9.85 3.77
N ALA A 13 -36.93 10.83 4.62
CA ALA A 13 -35.78 11.70 4.43
C ALA A 13 -34.48 10.94 4.63
N ALA A 14 -34.42 10.06 5.64
CA ALA A 14 -33.26 9.19 5.90
C ALA A 14 -33.00 8.22 4.73
N LEU A 15 -34.06 7.57 4.21
CA LEU A 15 -33.97 6.69 3.05
C LEU A 15 -33.46 7.44 1.80
N ARG A 16 -34.04 8.63 1.50
CA ARG A 16 -33.57 9.45 0.36
C ARG A 16 -32.12 9.89 0.52
N ASN A 17 -31.66 10.21 1.73
CA ASN A 17 -30.26 10.56 1.99
C ASN A 17 -29.35 9.36 1.80
N ALA A 18 -29.77 8.16 2.24
CA ALA A 18 -29.01 6.91 2.04
C ALA A 18 -28.87 6.59 0.53
N GLU A 19 -29.99 6.61 -0.22
CA GLU A 19 -29.98 6.40 -1.68
C GLU A 19 -29.11 7.41 -2.42
N ARG A 20 -29.18 8.69 -2.03
CA ARG A 20 -28.34 9.73 -2.63
C ARG A 20 -26.86 9.54 -2.32
N SER A 21 -26.53 9.12 -1.08
CA SER A 21 -25.15 8.81 -0.68
C SER A 21 -24.61 7.65 -1.49
N GLU A 22 -25.40 6.59 -1.68
CA GLU A 22 -25.03 5.41 -2.47
C GLU A 22 -24.80 5.76 -3.94
N GLN A 23 -25.69 6.57 -4.53
CA GLN A 23 -25.53 7.05 -5.91
C GLN A 23 -24.26 7.90 -6.09
N LEU A 24 -23.96 8.82 -5.16
CA LEU A 24 -22.74 9.62 -5.21
C LEU A 24 -21.49 8.74 -5.07
N PHE A 25 -21.54 7.74 -4.22
CA PHE A 25 -20.46 6.79 -4.02
C PHE A 25 -20.18 5.97 -5.30
N GLU A 26 -21.23 5.43 -5.94
CA GLU A 26 -21.07 4.71 -7.22
C GLU A 26 -20.56 5.62 -8.36
N GLN A 27 -21.03 6.86 -8.44
CA GLN A 27 -20.52 7.83 -9.42
C GLN A 27 -19.02 8.13 -9.17
N GLN A 28 -18.63 8.33 -7.92
CA GLN A 28 -17.22 8.56 -7.55
C GLN A 28 -16.34 7.36 -7.90
N LYS A 29 -16.82 6.15 -7.65
CA LYS A 29 -16.17 4.89 -7.99
C LYS A 29 -15.89 4.76 -9.50
N GLN A 30 -16.94 4.99 -10.30
CA GLN A 30 -16.82 4.95 -11.76
C GLN A 30 -15.89 6.03 -12.28
N PHE A 31 -15.99 7.25 -11.73
CA PHE A 31 -15.13 8.36 -12.11
C PHE A 31 -13.64 8.05 -11.86
N ILE A 32 -13.30 7.55 -10.66
CA ILE A 32 -11.91 7.22 -10.32
C ILE A 32 -11.39 6.07 -11.19
N GLY A 33 -12.22 5.04 -11.42
CA GLY A 33 -11.86 3.92 -12.30
C GLY A 33 -11.56 4.38 -13.73
N ASN A 34 -12.46 5.13 -14.32
CA ASN A 34 -12.32 5.63 -15.69
C ASN A 34 -11.15 6.62 -15.82
N ALA A 35 -11.05 7.60 -14.91
CA ALA A 35 -9.96 8.58 -14.91
C ALA A 35 -8.59 7.92 -14.81
N SER A 36 -8.45 6.86 -14.00
CA SER A 36 -7.18 6.16 -13.86
C SER A 36 -6.77 5.41 -15.12
N HIS A 37 -7.71 4.77 -15.82
CA HIS A 37 -7.42 4.15 -17.12
C HIS A 37 -7.04 5.19 -18.18
N GLU A 38 -7.78 6.31 -18.23
CA GLU A 38 -7.50 7.41 -19.14
C GLU A 38 -6.13 8.08 -18.89
N ILE A 39 -5.64 8.06 -17.65
CA ILE A 39 -4.31 8.57 -17.28
C ILE A 39 -3.21 7.55 -17.58
N GLN A 40 -3.46 6.24 -17.39
CA GLN A 40 -2.45 5.21 -17.61
C GLN A 40 -1.97 5.14 -19.07
N THR A 41 -2.88 5.29 -20.03
CA THR A 41 -2.57 5.24 -21.46
C THR A 41 -1.59 6.33 -21.90
N PRO A 42 -1.82 7.64 -21.66
CA PRO A 42 -0.86 8.68 -22.02
C PRO A 42 0.46 8.56 -21.25
N LEU A 43 0.44 8.13 -19.99
CA LEU A 43 1.68 7.88 -19.24
C LEU A 43 2.53 6.77 -19.89
N ALA A 44 1.90 5.67 -20.32
CA ALA A 44 2.59 4.59 -21.03
C ALA A 44 3.18 5.07 -22.37
N ILE A 45 2.45 5.88 -23.13
CA ILE A 45 2.93 6.47 -24.38
C ILE A 45 4.14 7.38 -24.13
N CYS A 46 4.06 8.25 -23.12
CA CYS A 46 5.17 9.14 -22.76
C CYS A 46 6.42 8.34 -22.35
N ARG A 47 6.23 7.29 -21.53
CA ARG A 47 7.33 6.41 -21.11
C ARG A 47 8.01 5.77 -22.31
N ASN A 48 7.25 5.13 -23.20
CA ASN A 48 7.81 4.48 -24.38
C ASN A 48 8.56 5.47 -25.28
N ARG A 49 8.06 6.71 -25.44
CA ARG A 49 8.74 7.74 -26.21
C ARG A 49 10.06 8.16 -25.56
N LEU A 50 10.09 8.32 -24.24
CA LEU A 50 11.34 8.63 -23.51
C LEU A 50 12.35 7.49 -23.64
N GLU A 51 11.91 6.22 -23.52
CA GLU A 51 12.77 5.05 -23.68
C GLU A 51 13.39 5.03 -25.08
N MET A 52 12.58 5.24 -26.13
CA MET A 52 13.08 5.35 -27.53
C MET A 52 14.07 6.52 -27.73
N MET A 53 13.84 7.67 -27.07
CA MET A 53 14.77 8.80 -27.16
C MET A 53 16.11 8.50 -26.47
N MET A 54 16.09 7.76 -25.35
CA MET A 54 17.31 7.37 -24.62
C MET A 54 18.17 6.34 -25.36
N GLU A 55 17.62 5.65 -26.39
CA GLU A 55 18.37 4.74 -27.25
C GLU A 55 19.20 5.46 -28.30
N ASP A 56 19.03 6.79 -28.49
CA ASP A 56 19.76 7.56 -29.48
C ASP A 56 21.22 7.80 -29.02
N GLU A 57 22.18 7.14 -29.71
CA GLU A 57 23.61 7.24 -29.43
C GLU A 57 24.19 8.66 -29.69
N SER A 58 23.44 9.55 -30.35
CA SER A 58 23.86 10.92 -30.61
C SER A 58 23.63 11.90 -29.44
N LEU A 59 22.95 11.47 -28.41
CA LEU A 59 22.68 12.29 -27.24
C LEU A 59 23.95 12.68 -26.49
N SER A 60 24.03 13.93 -26.07
CA SER A 60 25.05 14.36 -25.10
C SER A 60 24.72 13.78 -23.71
N GLU A 61 25.74 13.62 -22.87
CA GLU A 61 25.60 13.15 -21.48
C GLU A 61 24.55 13.97 -20.71
N THR A 62 24.58 15.30 -20.85
CA THR A 62 23.60 16.20 -20.23
C THR A 62 22.17 15.95 -20.69
N GLN A 63 21.98 15.68 -22.01
CA GLN A 63 20.65 15.37 -22.53
C GLN A 63 20.14 14.02 -22.02
N LEU A 64 21.00 13.02 -21.96
CA LEU A 64 20.67 11.72 -21.41
C LEU A 64 20.28 11.82 -19.92
N GLU A 65 21.03 12.58 -19.10
CA GLU A 65 20.68 12.81 -17.69
C GLU A 65 19.30 13.45 -17.54
N GLU A 66 18.96 14.46 -18.35
CA GLU A 66 17.64 15.11 -18.28
C GLU A 66 16.49 14.18 -18.71
N LEU A 67 16.72 13.33 -19.72
CA LEU A 67 15.77 12.28 -20.10
C LEU A 67 15.58 11.26 -18.99
N MET A 68 16.65 10.82 -18.33
CA MET A 68 16.59 9.89 -17.21
C MET A 68 15.79 10.48 -16.02
N LYS A 69 16.02 11.75 -15.66
CA LYS A 69 15.26 12.46 -14.61
C LYS A 69 13.77 12.54 -14.97
N THR A 70 13.48 12.85 -16.23
CA THR A 70 12.10 12.91 -16.74
C THR A 70 11.43 11.53 -16.69
N HIS A 71 12.14 10.49 -17.08
CA HIS A 71 11.67 9.11 -17.01
C HIS A 71 11.37 8.69 -15.56
N GLN A 72 12.28 8.98 -14.62
CA GLN A 72 12.07 8.71 -13.19
C GLN A 72 10.83 9.43 -12.63
N THR A 73 10.62 10.70 -13.04
CA THR A 73 9.43 11.47 -12.65
C THR A 73 8.16 10.82 -13.19
N LEU A 74 8.17 10.39 -14.44
CA LEU A 74 7.03 9.72 -15.08
C LEU A 74 6.72 8.37 -14.42
N GLU A 75 7.74 7.60 -14.07
CA GLU A 75 7.60 6.36 -13.31
C GLU A 75 6.97 6.61 -11.93
N HIS A 76 7.40 7.68 -11.24
CA HIS A 76 6.83 8.08 -9.95
C HIS A 76 5.34 8.41 -10.08
N ILE A 77 4.93 9.21 -11.09
CA ILE A 77 3.53 9.53 -11.35
C ILE A 77 2.74 8.26 -11.67
N THR A 78 3.30 7.35 -12.44
CA THR A 78 2.67 6.08 -12.79
C THR A 78 2.42 5.21 -11.54
N LYS A 79 3.40 5.12 -10.63
CA LYS A 79 3.28 4.41 -9.34
C LYS A 79 2.21 5.05 -8.46
N LEU A 80 2.20 6.39 -8.36
CA LEU A 80 1.17 7.14 -7.63
C LEU A 80 -0.24 6.85 -8.15
N ASN A 81 -0.44 6.94 -9.46
CA ASN A 81 -1.74 6.69 -10.08
C ASN A 81 -2.24 5.26 -9.83
N LYS A 82 -1.36 4.26 -10.00
CA LYS A 82 -1.67 2.85 -9.68
C LYS A 82 -2.08 2.65 -8.22
N SER A 83 -1.35 3.28 -7.29
CA SER A 83 -1.63 3.19 -5.84
C SER A 83 -2.96 3.85 -5.47
N LEU A 84 -3.28 5.01 -6.06
CA LEU A 84 -4.56 5.70 -5.83
C LEU A 84 -5.74 4.89 -6.38
N LEU A 85 -5.59 4.30 -7.58
CA LEU A 85 -6.61 3.42 -8.14
C LEU A 85 -6.84 2.20 -7.26
N LEU A 86 -5.76 1.58 -6.76
CA LEU A 86 -5.85 0.43 -5.87
C LEU A 86 -6.58 0.79 -4.56
N LEU A 87 -6.21 1.91 -3.92
CA LEU A 87 -6.92 2.42 -2.74
C LEU A 87 -8.41 2.62 -3.02
N SER A 88 -8.73 3.24 -4.15
CA SER A 88 -10.12 3.41 -4.55
C SER A 88 -10.87 2.08 -4.73
N LYS A 89 -10.22 1.06 -5.31
CA LYS A 89 -10.81 -0.28 -5.46
C LYS A 89 -11.04 -0.97 -4.11
N ILE A 90 -10.10 -0.81 -3.17
CA ILE A 90 -10.20 -1.37 -1.82
C ILE A 90 -11.34 -0.68 -1.06
N ASP A 91 -11.33 0.65 -1.00
CA ASP A 91 -12.34 1.44 -0.31
C ASP A 91 -13.77 1.20 -0.85
N ASN A 92 -13.87 0.85 -2.13
CA ASN A 92 -15.12 0.52 -2.81
C ASN A 92 -15.50 -0.97 -2.75
N GLY A 93 -14.79 -1.79 -1.97
CA GLY A 93 -15.12 -3.20 -1.78
C GLY A 93 -15.11 -4.04 -3.07
N GLN A 94 -14.25 -3.71 -4.05
CA GLN A 94 -14.21 -4.43 -5.34
C GLN A 94 -13.55 -5.83 -5.24
N PHE A 95 -12.99 -6.18 -4.10
CA PHE A 95 -12.36 -7.47 -3.83
C PHE A 95 -13.33 -8.36 -3.06
N THR A 96 -14.23 -9.02 -3.76
CA THR A 96 -15.31 -9.81 -3.16
C THR A 96 -14.96 -11.27 -2.92
N GLU A 97 -14.03 -11.81 -3.70
CA GLU A 97 -13.60 -13.20 -3.55
C GLU A 97 -12.62 -13.33 -2.38
N THR A 98 -12.88 -14.22 -1.45
CA THR A 98 -11.98 -14.52 -0.33
C THR A 98 -11.72 -16.01 -0.24
N VAL A 99 -10.48 -16.36 0.10
CA VAL A 99 -10.03 -17.74 0.34
C VAL A 99 -9.25 -17.79 1.65
N ALA A 100 -9.15 -18.97 2.24
CA ALA A 100 -8.28 -19.18 3.40
C ALA A 100 -6.83 -19.18 2.92
N LEU A 101 -6.00 -18.29 3.48
CA LEU A 101 -4.60 -18.12 3.11
C LEU A 101 -3.71 -18.23 4.35
N GLU A 102 -2.62 -18.97 4.19
CA GLU A 102 -1.51 -18.99 5.15
C GLU A 102 -0.50 -17.90 4.75
N LEU A 103 -0.44 -16.81 5.51
CA LEU A 103 0.46 -15.71 5.18
C LEU A 103 1.94 -16.04 5.36
N ASN A 104 2.27 -17.08 6.14
CA ASN A 104 3.63 -17.59 6.30
C ASN A 104 4.26 -17.97 4.96
N GLU A 105 3.54 -18.75 4.15
CA GLU A 105 4.05 -19.20 2.84
C GLU A 105 4.20 -18.03 1.86
N LEU A 106 3.22 -17.14 1.86
CA LEU A 106 3.27 -15.95 1.02
C LEU A 106 4.46 -15.03 1.40
N LEU A 107 4.74 -14.89 2.70
CA LEU A 107 5.93 -14.15 3.16
C LEU A 107 7.22 -14.77 2.63
N LYS A 108 7.39 -16.09 2.79
CA LYS A 108 8.61 -16.81 2.38
C LYS A 108 8.87 -16.61 0.89
N GLN A 109 7.80 -16.75 0.08
CA GLN A 109 7.87 -16.56 -1.37
C GLN A 109 8.46 -15.19 -1.75
N TYR A 110 7.98 -14.10 -1.13
CA TYR A 110 8.43 -12.75 -1.47
C TYR A 110 9.70 -12.31 -0.73
N MET A 111 10.00 -12.90 0.41
CA MET A 111 11.19 -12.53 1.20
C MET A 111 12.48 -12.74 0.40
N ASP A 112 12.60 -13.84 -0.33
CA ASP A 112 13.81 -14.15 -1.09
C ASP A 112 13.99 -13.18 -2.27
N ASP A 113 12.92 -12.78 -2.95
CA ASP A 113 12.94 -11.75 -3.99
C ASP A 113 13.46 -10.40 -3.43
N TYR A 114 12.96 -10.00 -2.26
CA TYR A 114 13.40 -8.75 -1.62
C TYR A 114 14.85 -8.83 -1.13
N LYS A 115 15.31 -9.96 -0.61
CA LYS A 115 16.72 -10.18 -0.25
C LYS A 115 17.63 -9.99 -1.46
N GLU A 116 17.25 -10.55 -2.60
CA GLU A 116 18.04 -10.42 -3.84
C GLU A 116 18.10 -8.96 -4.31
N VAL A 117 16.95 -8.29 -4.40
CA VAL A 117 16.86 -6.88 -4.83
C VAL A 117 17.65 -5.94 -3.92
N TYR A 118 17.66 -6.18 -2.60
CA TYR A 118 18.33 -5.32 -1.61
C TYR A 118 19.66 -5.91 -1.08
N ALA A 119 20.25 -6.91 -1.75
CA ALA A 119 21.49 -7.55 -1.34
C ALA A 119 22.65 -6.55 -1.14
N TYR A 120 22.68 -5.48 -1.94
CA TYR A 120 23.70 -4.42 -1.85
C TYR A 120 23.69 -3.62 -0.54
N ARG A 121 22.64 -3.76 0.29
CA ARG A 121 22.48 -3.05 1.58
C ARG A 121 22.93 -3.87 2.78
N ASP A 122 23.28 -5.13 2.60
CA ASP A 122 23.72 -6.06 3.66
C ASP A 122 22.74 -6.13 4.85
N ILE A 123 21.42 -6.14 4.56
CA ILE A 123 20.38 -6.23 5.58
C ILE A 123 20.20 -7.68 6.02
N GLN A 124 20.37 -7.94 7.31
CA GLN A 124 20.17 -9.27 7.88
C GLN A 124 18.67 -9.53 8.10
N THR A 125 18.20 -10.72 7.78
CA THR A 125 16.78 -11.08 7.89
C THR A 125 16.59 -12.35 8.69
N GLU A 126 15.63 -12.31 9.62
CA GLU A 126 15.23 -13.45 10.45
C GLU A 126 13.70 -13.61 10.40
N ILE A 127 13.23 -14.84 10.25
CA ILE A 127 11.81 -15.19 10.40
C ILE A 127 11.69 -16.16 11.58
N VAL A 128 10.88 -15.78 12.57
CA VAL A 128 10.58 -16.60 13.76
C VAL A 128 9.13 -17.05 13.66
N GLU A 129 8.91 -18.32 13.46
CA GLU A 129 7.57 -18.91 13.33
C GLU A 129 7.20 -19.67 14.61
N ASP A 130 6.20 -19.17 15.35
CA ASP A 130 5.57 -19.85 16.49
C ASP A 130 4.09 -20.16 16.17
N GLY A 131 3.83 -20.60 14.97
CA GLY A 131 2.52 -20.96 14.47
C GLY A 131 2.27 -20.50 13.05
N ILE A 132 1.04 -20.71 12.59
CA ILE A 132 0.58 -20.34 11.24
C ILE A 132 -0.47 -19.25 11.39
N PHE A 133 -0.27 -18.12 10.71
CA PHE A 133 -1.23 -17.03 10.66
C PHE A 133 -2.12 -17.18 9.43
N CYS A 134 -3.37 -17.59 9.66
CA CYS A 134 -4.37 -17.83 8.62
C CYS A 134 -5.38 -16.68 8.56
N VAL A 135 -5.68 -16.22 7.36
CA VAL A 135 -6.68 -15.18 7.13
C VAL A 135 -7.63 -15.55 6.01
N GLN A 136 -8.86 -15.06 6.11
CA GLN A 136 -9.84 -15.13 5.01
C GLN A 136 -9.76 -13.82 4.23
N MET A 137 -9.08 -13.82 3.08
CA MET A 137 -8.99 -12.61 2.25
C MET A 137 -8.81 -12.92 0.76
N ASN A 138 -8.90 -11.88 -0.04
CA ASN A 138 -8.56 -11.98 -1.45
C ASN A 138 -7.04 -12.17 -1.62
N GLU A 139 -6.63 -13.13 -2.45
CA GLU A 139 -5.23 -13.49 -2.67
C GLU A 139 -4.37 -12.29 -3.15
N SER A 140 -4.93 -11.48 -4.05
CA SER A 140 -4.24 -10.27 -4.51
C SER A 140 -4.05 -9.25 -3.38
N LEU A 141 -5.02 -9.09 -2.48
CA LEU A 141 -4.88 -8.22 -1.32
C LEU A 141 -3.85 -8.74 -0.31
N ALA A 142 -3.79 -10.06 -0.10
CA ALA A 142 -2.78 -10.68 0.75
C ALA A 142 -1.36 -10.42 0.20
N THR A 143 -1.16 -10.60 -1.10
CA THR A 143 0.10 -10.29 -1.78
C THR A 143 0.47 -8.82 -1.63
N ILE A 144 -0.47 -7.90 -1.84
CA ILE A 144 -0.25 -6.46 -1.71
C ILE A 144 0.10 -6.09 -0.25
N LEU A 145 -0.58 -6.68 0.73
CA LEU A 145 -0.32 -6.47 2.15
C LEU A 145 1.12 -6.85 2.51
N ILE A 146 1.52 -8.08 2.22
CA ILE A 146 2.85 -8.61 2.54
C ILE A 146 3.94 -7.83 1.80
N THR A 147 3.78 -7.59 0.50
CA THR A 147 4.80 -6.88 -0.29
C THR A 147 4.96 -5.42 0.13
N ASN A 148 3.89 -4.72 0.56
CA ASN A 148 4.02 -3.35 1.09
C ASN A 148 4.74 -3.33 2.44
N LEU A 149 4.48 -4.28 3.35
CA LEU A 149 5.16 -4.38 4.62
C LEU A 149 6.64 -4.76 4.43
N LEU A 150 6.94 -5.75 3.59
CA LEU A 150 8.32 -6.11 3.23
C LEU A 150 9.06 -4.92 2.62
N LYS A 151 8.48 -4.29 1.61
CA LYS A 151 9.07 -3.11 0.98
C LYS A 151 9.35 -2.01 1.99
N ASN A 152 8.43 -1.75 2.91
CA ASN A 152 8.63 -0.77 3.97
C ASN A 152 9.83 -1.15 4.84
N ALA A 153 9.93 -2.40 5.28
CA ALA A 153 11.01 -2.89 6.12
C ALA A 153 12.39 -2.80 5.44
N PHE A 154 12.48 -3.07 4.13
CA PHE A 154 13.73 -2.97 3.38
C PHE A 154 14.09 -1.53 3.01
N VAL A 155 13.14 -0.75 2.45
CA VAL A 155 13.39 0.62 1.98
C VAL A 155 13.75 1.55 3.13
N HIS A 156 13.06 1.44 4.25
CA HIS A 156 13.25 2.33 5.41
C HIS A 156 14.27 1.81 6.41
N ASN A 157 14.96 0.71 6.10
CA ASN A 157 16.08 0.21 6.89
C ASN A 157 17.33 1.10 6.74
N ILE A 158 18.33 0.81 7.57
CA ILE A 158 19.71 1.30 7.43
C ILE A 158 20.57 0.22 6.77
N ASP A 159 21.69 0.60 6.16
CA ASP A 159 22.64 -0.35 5.59
C ASP A 159 23.31 -1.13 6.72
N GLY A 160 23.50 -2.44 6.55
CA GLY A 160 23.94 -3.36 7.59
C GLY A 160 22.92 -3.55 8.73
N GLY A 161 21.68 -3.09 8.53
CA GLY A 161 20.62 -3.26 9.52
C GLY A 161 19.99 -4.65 9.53
N HIS A 162 18.86 -4.78 10.21
CA HIS A 162 18.17 -6.08 10.29
C HIS A 162 16.66 -5.94 10.13
N ILE A 163 16.06 -7.04 9.70
CA ILE A 163 14.59 -7.23 9.67
C ILE A 163 14.31 -8.54 10.40
N ARG A 164 13.44 -8.49 11.40
CA ARG A 164 12.93 -9.65 12.11
C ARG A 164 11.42 -9.72 11.96
N ILE A 165 10.92 -10.87 11.50
CA ILE A 165 9.49 -11.09 11.33
C ILE A 165 9.08 -12.20 12.29
N GLU A 166 8.13 -11.89 13.16
CA GLU A 166 7.60 -12.79 14.16
C GLU A 166 6.17 -13.18 13.77
N ILE A 167 5.91 -14.49 13.68
CA ILE A 167 4.62 -15.04 13.27
C ILE A 167 4.10 -15.93 14.38
N THR A 168 2.89 -15.63 14.84
CA THR A 168 2.14 -16.45 15.78
C THR A 168 0.78 -16.83 15.14
N PRO A 169 -0.02 -17.72 15.73
CA PRO A 169 -1.36 -18.00 15.21
C PRO A 169 -2.28 -16.78 15.17
N HIS A 170 -1.98 -15.72 15.96
CA HIS A 170 -2.86 -14.56 16.15
C HIS A 170 -2.25 -13.24 15.68
N SER A 171 -0.96 -13.20 15.33
CA SER A 171 -0.28 -11.96 14.93
C SER A 171 0.88 -12.21 14.00
N PHE A 172 1.19 -11.18 13.23
CA PHE A 172 2.28 -11.14 12.26
C PHE A 172 2.98 -9.80 12.39
N THR A 173 4.20 -9.80 12.95
CA THR A 173 4.93 -8.58 13.31
C THR A 173 6.18 -8.43 12.48
N PHE A 174 6.29 -7.29 11.77
CA PHE A 174 7.49 -6.87 11.05
C PHE A 174 8.27 -5.90 11.91
N ARG A 175 9.49 -6.25 12.30
CA ARG A 175 10.43 -5.40 13.03
C ARG A 175 11.58 -5.06 12.12
N ASN A 176 11.95 -3.81 12.03
CA ASN A 176 13.13 -3.40 11.28
C ASN A 176 13.90 -2.29 11.98
N SER A 177 15.21 -2.35 11.88
CA SER A 177 16.07 -1.23 12.19
C SER A 177 15.78 -0.06 11.24
N GLY A 178 16.00 1.15 11.69
CA GLY A 178 15.73 2.36 10.93
C GLY A 178 16.41 3.57 11.54
N VAL A 179 16.03 4.76 11.10
CA VAL A 179 16.46 6.00 11.74
C VAL A 179 15.84 6.05 13.14
N GLY A 180 16.68 6.06 14.18
CA GLY A 180 16.36 5.78 15.59
C GLY A 180 15.40 6.74 16.30
N GLN A 181 14.34 7.19 15.63
CA GLN A 181 13.28 8.02 16.19
C GLN A 181 11.91 7.44 15.86
N PRO A 182 10.97 7.40 16.82
CA PRO A 182 9.61 6.95 16.55
C PRO A 182 8.96 7.82 15.48
N LEU A 183 8.13 7.20 14.65
CA LEU A 183 7.27 7.91 13.70
C LEU A 183 5.98 8.32 14.41
N ASP A 184 5.24 9.24 13.82
CA ASP A 184 3.95 9.70 14.32
C ASP A 184 2.91 8.58 14.15
N GLU A 185 2.55 7.91 15.26
CA GLU A 185 1.64 6.76 15.29
C GLU A 185 0.24 7.09 14.76
N GLU A 186 -0.22 8.33 14.92
CA GLU A 186 -1.54 8.76 14.46
C GLU A 186 -1.55 8.99 12.93
N ARG A 187 -0.42 9.41 12.36
CA ARG A 187 -0.32 9.86 10.98
C ARG A 187 0.33 8.86 10.03
N ILE A 188 1.06 7.87 10.55
CA ILE A 188 1.87 6.96 9.72
C ILE A 188 1.06 6.21 8.66
N PHE A 189 -0.24 6.04 8.88
CA PHE A 189 -1.16 5.39 7.95
C PHE A 189 -1.96 6.38 7.08
N GLU A 190 -1.74 7.69 7.26
CA GLU A 190 -2.36 8.71 6.40
C GLU A 190 -1.78 8.63 4.98
N ARG A 191 -2.63 8.96 3.99
CA ARG A 191 -2.21 9.05 2.58
C ARG A 191 -1.18 10.15 2.41
N PHE A 192 -0.12 9.86 1.65
CA PHE A 192 0.99 10.77 1.36
C PHE A 192 1.88 11.13 2.56
N TYR A 193 1.65 10.54 3.72
CA TYR A 193 2.53 10.74 4.85
C TYR A 193 3.89 10.07 4.59
N GLN A 194 4.96 10.82 4.87
CA GLN A 194 6.35 10.36 4.78
C GLN A 194 7.11 10.95 5.98
N GLY A 195 7.49 10.12 6.93
CA GLY A 195 8.30 10.54 8.09
C GLY A 195 9.69 11.04 7.68
N ALA A 196 10.32 10.37 6.74
CA ALA A 196 11.53 10.82 6.04
C ALA A 196 11.28 10.66 4.53
N LYS A 197 11.50 11.75 3.77
CA LYS A 197 11.39 11.70 2.31
C LYS A 197 12.49 10.79 1.76
N LYS A 198 12.12 9.66 1.17
CA LYS A 198 13.01 8.84 0.35
C LYS A 198 12.59 8.93 -1.10
N GLU A 199 13.58 9.05 -1.98
CA GLU A 199 13.36 9.12 -3.43
C GLU A 199 12.60 7.88 -3.91
N GLY A 200 11.56 8.09 -4.72
CA GLY A 200 10.70 7.01 -5.23
C GLY A 200 9.64 6.48 -4.25
N SER A 201 9.57 6.98 -3.02
CA SER A 201 8.48 6.68 -2.08
C SER A 201 7.24 7.52 -2.39
N THR A 202 6.07 6.89 -2.42
CA THR A 202 4.79 7.58 -2.71
C THR A 202 4.04 8.03 -1.46
N GLY A 203 4.41 7.52 -0.28
CA GLY A 203 3.64 7.73 0.95
C GLY A 203 2.26 7.05 0.95
N LEU A 204 2.03 6.08 0.06
CA LEU A 204 0.76 5.38 -0.06
C LEU A 204 0.83 3.91 0.41
N GLY A 205 2.02 3.34 0.59
CA GLY A 205 2.17 1.92 0.92
C GLY A 205 1.48 1.53 2.24
N LEU A 206 1.73 2.27 3.31
CA LEU A 206 1.11 2.02 4.61
C LEU A 206 -0.38 2.38 4.64
N ALA A 207 -0.82 3.38 3.88
CA ALA A 207 -2.24 3.67 3.70
C ALA A 207 -2.98 2.53 2.97
N ILE A 208 -2.32 1.87 2.01
CA ILE A 208 -2.86 0.66 1.36
C ILE A 208 -2.97 -0.49 2.37
N VAL A 209 -1.94 -0.71 3.19
CA VAL A 209 -1.95 -1.72 4.27
C VAL A 209 -3.13 -1.47 5.22
N ASP A 210 -3.31 -0.23 5.68
CA ASP A 210 -4.41 0.15 6.57
C ASP A 210 -5.80 -0.07 5.91
N SER A 211 -5.97 0.34 4.66
CA SER A 211 -7.23 0.11 3.93
C SER A 211 -7.54 -1.38 3.77
N ILE A 212 -6.54 -2.23 3.49
CA ILE A 212 -6.71 -3.69 3.43
C ILE A 212 -7.10 -4.25 4.81
N CYS A 213 -6.38 -3.87 5.87
CA CYS A 213 -6.66 -4.33 7.22
C CYS A 213 -8.07 -3.95 7.68
N ARG A 214 -8.52 -2.72 7.39
CA ARG A 214 -9.89 -2.28 7.68
C ARG A 214 -10.93 -3.09 6.89
N LEU A 215 -10.73 -3.30 5.59
CA LEU A 215 -11.64 -4.08 4.74
C LEU A 215 -11.80 -5.51 5.24
N GLN A 216 -10.70 -6.11 5.72
CA GLN A 216 -10.65 -7.51 6.18
C GLN A 216 -10.89 -7.67 7.68
N ASN A 217 -11.20 -6.58 8.40
CA ASN A 217 -11.38 -6.57 9.84
C ASN A 217 -10.18 -7.14 10.63
N ILE A 218 -8.96 -6.87 10.15
CA ILE A 218 -7.70 -7.25 10.77
C ILE A 218 -7.18 -6.04 11.57
N GLY A 219 -6.59 -6.28 12.74
CA GLY A 219 -5.89 -5.24 13.52
C GLY A 219 -4.60 -4.82 12.82
N LEU A 220 -4.30 -3.52 12.83
CA LEU A 220 -3.02 -2.97 12.39
C LEU A 220 -2.52 -2.00 13.44
N ARG A 221 -1.26 -2.16 13.86
CA ARG A 221 -0.62 -1.30 14.84
C ARG A 221 0.82 -1.01 14.43
N TYR A 222 1.24 0.21 14.69
CA TYR A 222 2.64 0.61 14.68
C TYR A 222 3.07 0.92 16.11
N TYR A 223 4.31 0.58 16.45
CA TYR A 223 4.98 1.01 17.67
C TYR A 223 6.49 1.03 17.46
N PHE A 224 7.19 1.78 18.32
CA PHE A 224 8.64 1.86 18.31
C PHE A 224 9.17 1.28 19.61
N GLU A 225 9.98 0.24 19.52
CA GLU A 225 10.49 -0.49 20.67
C GLU A 225 11.94 -0.91 20.45
N ASN A 226 12.78 -0.73 21.47
CA ASN A 226 14.21 -1.12 21.44
C ASN A 226 15.03 -0.55 20.26
N GLY A 227 14.60 0.60 19.71
CA GLY A 227 15.26 1.20 18.54
C GLY A 227 14.77 0.66 17.20
N GLU A 228 13.73 -0.16 17.18
CA GLU A 228 13.14 -0.78 16.00
C GLU A 228 11.75 -0.23 15.71
N HIS A 229 11.43 -0.10 14.42
CA HIS A 229 10.08 0.15 13.94
C HIS A 229 9.32 -1.17 13.83
N CYS A 230 8.18 -1.26 14.47
CA CYS A 230 7.37 -2.46 14.53
C CYS A 230 5.99 -2.21 13.90
N PHE A 231 5.64 -3.03 12.92
CA PHE A 231 4.33 -3.05 12.28
C PHE A 231 3.69 -4.42 12.55
N GLU A 232 2.59 -4.42 13.28
CA GLU A 232 1.89 -5.64 13.67
C GLU A 232 0.52 -5.69 13.03
N ILE A 233 0.21 -6.81 12.38
CA ILE A 233 -1.14 -7.20 11.99
C ILE A 233 -1.61 -8.33 12.92
N SER A 234 -2.86 -8.30 13.34
CA SER A 234 -3.41 -9.27 14.29
C SER A 234 -4.88 -9.54 14.02
N GLU A 235 -5.36 -10.70 14.44
CA GLU A 235 -6.80 -10.95 14.52
C GLU A 235 -7.48 -9.92 15.44
N LYS A 236 -8.72 -9.54 15.11
CA LYS A 236 -9.56 -8.67 15.96
C LYS A 236 -10.53 -9.48 16.78
#